data_bfaaade93226789e552d24070b37e47c
#
_entry.id   bfaaade93226789e552d24070b37e47c
#
_cell.length_a   1.000
_cell.length_b   1.000
_cell.length_c   1.000
_cell.angle_alpha   90.00
_cell.angle_beta   90.00
_cell.angle_gamma   90.00
#
_symmetry.space_group_name_H-M   'P 1'
#
loop_
_entity.id
_entity.type
_entity.pdbx_description
1 polymer ?
#
loop_
_entity_poly.entity_id
_entity_poly.type
_entity_poly.pdbx_seq_one_letter_code
_entity_poly.pdbx_strand_id
1 'polypeptide(L)'
;MSSISQMPPVSRTGMAGWLSLTTLAILAIVGVSVFAVRQDIFAAAGNTHLHGPDLSLFGNLPVAIKIHILAAVGAVGLGAALMAIRKGKLFHRTAGWLWVGLVSLVAGSSLFITGLNHGQFSLLHLFTGWTLIGLPVAVVAAKRHSLVRHRRAMMGLFYGGFLINGFIAFIPGRTMWNLFFG
;
A
#
# COMPACT_ATOMS: atom_id res chain seq x y z
N MET A 1 -23.73 -47.95 4.49
CA MET A 1 -24.16 -46.65 5.06
C MET A 1 -22.94 -45.94 5.55
N SER A 2 -22.42 -45.00 4.76
CA SER A 2 -21.19 -44.24 5.03
C SER A 2 -21.55 -42.99 5.83
N SER A 3 -20.99 -42.85 7.03
CA SER A 3 -21.09 -41.67 7.89
C SER A 3 -20.38 -40.48 7.21
N ILE A 4 -21.14 -39.50 6.73
CA ILE A 4 -20.62 -38.22 6.30
C ILE A 4 -20.12 -37.51 7.56
N SER A 5 -18.80 -37.47 7.70
CA SER A 5 -18.11 -36.70 8.75
C SER A 5 -18.50 -35.23 8.63
N GLN A 6 -19.27 -34.75 9.56
CA GLN A 6 -19.68 -33.35 9.69
C GLN A 6 -18.42 -32.51 10.01
N MET A 7 -17.95 -31.72 9.06
CA MET A 7 -16.93 -30.70 9.36
C MET A 7 -17.53 -29.70 10.35
N PRO A 8 -16.80 -29.37 11.44
CA PRO A 8 -17.29 -28.37 12.39
C PRO A 8 -17.44 -27.01 11.69
N PRO A 9 -18.47 -26.24 12.01
CA PRO A 9 -18.69 -24.93 11.42
C PRO A 9 -17.51 -24.02 11.76
N VAL A 10 -16.91 -23.39 10.75
CA VAL A 10 -15.86 -22.38 10.95
C VAL A 10 -16.45 -21.26 11.79
N SER A 11 -15.91 -21.07 12.98
CA SER A 11 -16.42 -20.09 13.94
C SER A 11 -16.35 -18.68 13.32
N ARG A 12 -17.50 -18.02 13.20
CA ARG A 12 -17.64 -16.63 12.73
C ARG A 12 -16.88 -15.63 13.61
N THR A 13 -16.59 -15.99 14.85
CA THR A 13 -15.86 -15.18 15.83
C THR A 13 -14.38 -14.96 15.48
N GLY A 14 -13.71 -15.92 14.85
CA GLY A 14 -12.31 -15.77 14.46
C GLY A 14 -12.10 -14.76 13.34
N MET A 15 -13.02 -14.67 12.38
CA MET A 15 -12.92 -13.75 11.25
C MET A 15 -13.26 -12.31 11.65
N ALA A 16 -14.25 -12.12 12.51
CA ALA A 16 -14.61 -10.80 13.05
C ALA A 16 -13.50 -10.23 13.95
N GLY A 17 -12.88 -11.07 14.78
CA GLY A 17 -11.76 -10.65 15.64
C GLY A 17 -10.52 -10.24 14.82
N TRP A 18 -10.21 -10.96 13.75
CA TRP A 18 -9.07 -10.63 12.90
C TRP A 18 -9.30 -9.34 12.10
N LEU A 19 -10.52 -9.11 11.59
CA LEU A 19 -10.91 -7.85 10.93
C LEU A 19 -10.84 -6.66 11.89
N SER A 20 -11.21 -6.84 13.17
CA SER A 20 -11.11 -5.78 14.16
C SER A 20 -9.67 -5.43 14.52
N LEU A 21 -8.78 -6.40 14.66
CA LEU A 21 -7.36 -6.16 14.95
C LEU A 21 -6.64 -5.44 13.79
N THR A 22 -6.89 -5.85 12.55
CA THR A 22 -6.31 -5.18 11.38
C THR A 22 -6.84 -3.75 11.24
N THR A 23 -8.13 -3.54 11.47
CA THR A 23 -8.74 -2.21 11.44
C THR A 23 -8.16 -1.31 12.52
N LEU A 24 -8.01 -1.81 13.75
CA LEU A 24 -7.40 -1.06 14.85
C LEU A 24 -5.93 -0.72 14.57
N ALA A 25 -5.16 -1.65 14.02
CA ALA A 25 -3.77 -1.39 13.63
C ALA A 25 -3.68 -0.30 12.56
N ILE A 26 -4.53 -0.35 11.54
CA ILE A 26 -4.61 0.69 10.50
C ILE A 26 -4.98 2.04 11.11
N LEU A 27 -6.03 2.10 11.93
CA LEU A 27 -6.45 3.32 12.59
C LEU A 27 -5.35 3.89 13.51
N ALA A 28 -4.63 3.04 14.22
CA ALA A 28 -3.50 3.46 15.05
C ALA A 28 -2.37 4.06 14.20
N ILE A 29 -2.00 3.43 13.08
CA ILE A 29 -0.95 3.94 12.18
C ILE A 29 -1.37 5.28 11.56
N VAL A 30 -2.60 5.37 11.07
CA VAL A 30 -3.15 6.63 10.52
C VAL A 30 -3.20 7.70 11.61
N GLY A 31 -3.72 7.38 12.80
CA GLY A 31 -3.80 8.31 13.92
C GLY A 31 -2.44 8.84 14.35
N VAL A 32 -1.44 7.97 14.50
CA VAL A 32 -0.06 8.39 14.82
C VAL A 32 0.54 9.24 13.70
N SER A 33 0.29 8.89 12.44
CA SER A 33 0.79 9.67 11.29
C SER A 33 0.18 11.07 11.25
N VAL A 34 -1.12 11.21 11.50
CA VAL A 34 -1.80 12.53 11.58
C VAL A 34 -1.32 13.32 12.79
N PHE A 35 -1.21 12.67 13.96
CA PHE A 35 -0.73 13.33 15.17
C PHE A 35 0.70 13.87 15.04
N ALA A 36 1.59 13.14 14.37
CA ALA A 36 2.98 13.55 14.15
C ALA A 36 3.09 14.83 13.31
N VAL A 37 2.15 15.08 12.41
CA VAL A 37 2.16 16.24 11.49
C VAL A 37 1.04 17.25 11.78
N ARG A 38 0.40 17.18 12.96
CA ARG A 38 -0.74 18.04 13.29
C ARG A 38 -0.45 19.55 13.22
N GLN A 39 0.78 19.96 13.57
CA GLN A 39 1.17 21.37 13.49
C GLN A 39 1.27 21.84 12.03
N ASP A 40 1.81 20.99 11.15
CA ASP A 40 1.89 21.27 9.72
C ASP A 40 0.50 21.34 9.07
N ILE A 41 -0.46 20.54 9.55
CA ILE A 41 -1.87 20.58 9.09
C ILE A 41 -2.48 21.95 9.40
N PHE A 42 -2.29 22.47 10.61
CA PHE A 42 -2.83 23.78 10.98
C PHE A 42 -2.13 24.93 10.24
N ALA A 43 -0.82 24.86 10.07
CA ALA A 43 -0.07 25.82 9.28
C ALA A 43 -0.45 25.82 7.80
N ALA A 44 -0.69 24.63 7.24
CA ALA A 44 -1.06 24.46 5.84
C ALA A 44 -2.50 24.94 5.54
N ALA A 45 -3.42 24.87 6.50
CA ALA A 45 -4.84 25.19 6.29
C ALA A 45 -5.10 26.64 5.82
N GLY A 46 -4.15 27.57 6.04
CA GLY A 46 -4.26 28.97 5.63
C GLY A 46 -3.64 29.34 4.28
N ASN A 47 -2.74 28.52 3.73
CA ASN A 47 -1.88 28.90 2.60
C ASN A 47 -1.78 27.83 1.49
N THR A 48 -2.75 26.93 1.37
CA THR A 48 -2.70 25.87 0.37
C THR A 48 -3.27 26.33 -0.96
N HIS A 49 -2.48 26.21 -2.01
CA HIS A 49 -2.91 26.40 -3.39
C HIS A 49 -2.63 25.13 -4.19
N LEU A 50 -3.68 24.51 -4.74
CA LEU A 50 -3.50 23.37 -5.64
C LEU A 50 -2.81 23.86 -6.93
N HIS A 51 -1.66 23.30 -7.22
CA HIS A 51 -0.92 23.56 -8.46
C HIS A 51 -0.50 22.24 -9.14
N GLY A 52 -0.01 22.32 -10.37
CA GLY A 52 0.61 21.18 -11.03
C GLY A 52 1.85 20.70 -10.25
N PRO A 53 2.32 19.46 -10.51
CA PRO A 53 3.45 18.91 -9.76
C PRO A 53 4.70 19.81 -9.92
N ASP A 54 5.30 20.19 -8.80
CA ASP A 54 6.54 20.96 -8.80
C ASP A 54 7.70 20.08 -9.27
N LEU A 55 8.05 20.25 -10.56
CA LEU A 55 9.12 19.49 -11.20
C LEU A 55 10.50 19.87 -10.67
N SER A 56 10.68 21.07 -10.13
CA SER A 56 11.94 21.51 -9.54
C SER A 56 12.16 20.79 -8.21
N LEU A 57 11.13 20.74 -7.37
CA LEU A 57 11.13 19.96 -6.13
C LEU A 57 11.37 18.48 -6.43
N PHE A 58 10.62 17.92 -7.39
CA PHE A 58 10.79 16.52 -7.79
C PHE A 58 12.22 16.24 -8.28
N GLY A 59 12.81 17.14 -9.08
CA GLY A 59 14.18 17.02 -9.60
C GLY A 59 15.24 16.94 -8.49
N ASN A 60 15.02 17.61 -7.37
CA ASN A 60 15.94 17.67 -6.23
C ASN A 60 15.76 16.51 -5.22
N LEU A 61 14.70 15.67 -5.36
CA LEU A 61 14.50 14.54 -4.47
C LEU A 61 15.61 13.49 -4.61
N PRO A 62 15.95 12.76 -3.54
CA PRO A 62 16.80 11.57 -3.60
C PRO A 62 16.27 10.54 -4.61
N VAL A 63 17.18 9.86 -5.29
CA VAL A 63 16.84 8.87 -6.33
C VAL A 63 15.86 7.79 -5.81
N ALA A 64 16.05 7.33 -4.57
CA ALA A 64 15.17 6.34 -3.94
C ALA A 64 13.71 6.83 -3.86
N ILE A 65 13.50 8.11 -3.52
CA ILE A 65 12.17 8.72 -3.43
C ILE A 65 11.56 8.87 -4.83
N LYS A 66 12.34 9.28 -5.83
CA LYS A 66 11.88 9.37 -7.23
C LYS A 66 11.40 8.01 -7.74
N ILE A 67 12.21 6.97 -7.57
CA ILE A 67 11.86 5.59 -7.96
C ILE A 67 10.60 5.14 -7.23
N HIS A 68 10.53 5.41 -5.92
CA HIS A 68 9.37 5.05 -5.11
C HIS A 68 8.08 5.69 -5.63
N ILE A 69 8.08 7.00 -5.87
CA ILE A 69 6.90 7.74 -6.35
C ILE A 69 6.46 7.22 -7.73
N LEU A 70 7.39 7.11 -8.69
CA LEU A 70 7.06 6.66 -10.04
C LEU A 70 6.54 5.22 -10.04
N ALA A 71 7.17 4.33 -9.30
CA ALA A 71 6.73 2.95 -9.16
C ALA A 71 5.37 2.85 -8.45
N ALA A 72 5.12 3.67 -7.41
CA ALA A 72 3.85 3.69 -6.69
C ALA A 72 2.69 4.17 -7.58
N VAL A 73 2.88 5.28 -8.31
CA VAL A 73 1.87 5.79 -9.27
C VAL A 73 1.56 4.74 -10.33
N GLY A 74 2.61 4.12 -10.92
CA GLY A 74 2.44 3.04 -11.89
C GLY A 74 1.72 1.82 -11.29
N ALA A 75 2.06 1.42 -10.06
CA ALA A 75 1.41 0.30 -9.38
C ALA A 75 -0.06 0.57 -9.05
N VAL A 76 -0.40 1.80 -8.65
CA VAL A 76 -1.80 2.19 -8.40
C VAL A 76 -2.62 2.14 -9.69
N GLY A 77 -2.13 2.78 -10.76
CA GLY A 77 -2.82 2.80 -12.05
C GLY A 77 -2.99 1.40 -12.66
N LEU A 78 -1.90 0.62 -12.70
CA LEU A 78 -1.93 -0.74 -13.23
C LEU A 78 -2.76 -1.67 -12.35
N GLY A 79 -2.70 -1.52 -11.02
CA GLY A 79 -3.49 -2.28 -10.07
C GLY A 79 -4.99 -2.03 -10.24
N ALA A 80 -5.40 -0.78 -10.39
CA ALA A 80 -6.78 -0.40 -10.68
C ALA A 80 -7.26 -1.02 -11.99
N ALA A 81 -6.45 -0.93 -13.07
CA ALA A 81 -6.75 -1.57 -14.34
C ALA A 81 -6.90 -3.11 -14.20
N LEU A 82 -5.98 -3.76 -13.47
CA LEU A 82 -6.05 -5.21 -13.21
C LEU A 82 -7.29 -5.62 -12.42
N MET A 83 -7.83 -4.74 -11.58
CA MET A 83 -9.08 -4.98 -10.86
C MET A 83 -10.31 -4.88 -11.77
N ALA A 84 -10.27 -4.02 -12.77
CA ALA A 84 -11.38 -3.79 -13.70
C ALA A 84 -11.49 -4.85 -14.81
N ILE A 85 -10.37 -5.47 -15.23
CA ILE A 85 -10.35 -6.42 -16.34
C ILE A 85 -10.76 -7.84 -15.97
N ARG A 86 -11.02 -8.67 -17.00
CA ARG A 86 -11.28 -10.11 -16.84
C ARG A 86 -10.02 -10.84 -16.36
N LYS A 87 -10.13 -11.53 -15.22
CA LYS A 87 -9.06 -12.28 -14.57
C LYS A 87 -8.72 -13.56 -15.35
N GLY A 88 -7.46 -14.04 -15.21
CA GLY A 88 -7.00 -15.32 -15.76
C GLY A 88 -6.56 -15.32 -17.22
N LYS A 89 -6.85 -14.26 -18.00
CA LYS A 89 -6.41 -14.13 -19.39
C LYS A 89 -4.93 -13.70 -19.47
N LEU A 90 -4.33 -13.84 -20.66
CA LEU A 90 -2.93 -13.51 -20.91
C LEU A 90 -2.57 -12.10 -20.42
N PHE A 91 -3.38 -11.11 -20.75
CA PHE A 91 -3.15 -9.72 -20.31
C PHE A 91 -3.12 -9.60 -18.79
N HIS A 92 -4.06 -10.22 -18.05
CA HIS A 92 -4.03 -10.22 -16.59
C HIS A 92 -2.76 -10.85 -16.01
N ARG A 93 -2.26 -11.92 -16.64
CA ARG A 93 -1.02 -12.59 -16.19
C ARG A 93 0.21 -11.75 -16.44
N THR A 94 0.34 -11.17 -17.64
CA THR A 94 1.49 -10.35 -18.03
C THR A 94 1.54 -9.05 -17.24
N ALA A 95 0.43 -8.30 -17.22
CA ALA A 95 0.29 -7.07 -16.44
C ALA A 95 0.41 -7.32 -14.92
N GLY A 96 -0.03 -8.49 -14.45
CA GLY A 96 0.16 -8.93 -13.07
C GLY A 96 1.63 -9.08 -12.69
N TRP A 97 2.47 -9.63 -13.55
CA TRP A 97 3.92 -9.70 -13.31
C TRP A 97 4.58 -8.33 -13.32
N LEU A 98 4.15 -7.45 -14.23
CA LEU A 98 4.62 -6.05 -14.23
C LEU A 98 4.24 -5.36 -12.91
N TRP A 99 3.00 -5.57 -12.44
CA TRP A 99 2.53 -5.03 -11.16
C TRP A 99 3.36 -5.56 -9.98
N VAL A 100 3.68 -6.86 -9.96
CA VAL A 100 4.59 -7.46 -8.96
C VAL A 100 5.95 -6.76 -8.97
N GLY A 101 6.52 -6.50 -10.15
CA GLY A 101 7.77 -5.76 -10.30
C GLY A 101 7.70 -4.35 -9.72
N LEU A 102 6.65 -3.59 -10.07
CA LEU A 102 6.43 -2.24 -9.55
C LEU A 102 6.29 -2.23 -8.02
N VAL A 103 5.49 -3.14 -7.46
CA VAL A 103 5.32 -3.27 -6.00
C VAL A 103 6.62 -3.64 -5.30
N SER A 104 7.43 -4.51 -5.92
CA SER A 104 8.76 -4.84 -5.41
C SER A 104 9.69 -3.63 -5.40
N LEU A 105 9.64 -2.78 -6.43
CA LEU A 105 10.39 -1.52 -6.47
C LEU A 105 9.92 -0.54 -5.40
N VAL A 106 8.61 -0.42 -5.19
CA VAL A 106 8.05 0.41 -4.11
C VAL A 106 8.53 -0.07 -2.75
N ALA A 107 8.43 -1.36 -2.46
CA ALA A 107 8.87 -1.92 -1.19
C ALA A 107 10.39 -1.84 -1.01
N GLY A 108 11.16 -2.12 -2.06
CA GLY A 108 12.62 -2.04 -2.03
C GLY A 108 13.13 -0.61 -1.84
N SER A 109 12.60 0.35 -2.60
CA SER A 109 12.99 1.77 -2.47
C SER A 109 12.61 2.36 -1.11
N SER A 110 11.48 1.94 -0.52
CA SER A 110 11.04 2.43 0.79
C SER A 110 12.00 2.10 1.92
N LEU A 111 12.79 1.02 1.82
CA LEU A 111 13.81 0.68 2.82
C LEU A 111 14.91 1.74 2.92
N PHE A 112 15.14 2.51 1.86
CA PHE A 112 16.13 3.58 1.81
C PHE A 112 15.54 4.96 2.16
N ILE A 113 14.21 5.06 2.39
CA ILE A 113 13.52 6.31 2.71
C ILE A 113 13.38 6.42 4.24
N THR A 114 14.45 6.78 4.92
CA THR A 114 14.52 6.91 6.39
C THR A 114 14.43 8.35 6.88
N GLY A 115 14.35 9.32 5.97
CA GLY A 115 14.34 10.76 6.29
C GLY A 115 13.18 11.23 7.18
N LEU A 116 12.08 10.48 7.25
CA LEU A 116 10.90 10.83 8.06
C LEU A 116 11.12 10.64 9.57
N ASN A 117 12.15 9.94 10.00
CA ASN A 117 12.42 9.63 11.40
C ASN A 117 13.93 9.74 11.70
N HIS A 118 14.52 10.87 11.35
CA HIS A 118 15.94 11.17 11.66
C HIS A 118 16.93 10.05 11.28
N GLY A 119 16.70 9.41 10.12
CA GLY A 119 17.52 8.29 9.63
C GLY A 119 17.11 6.92 10.16
N GLN A 120 16.06 6.81 10.95
CA GLN A 120 15.56 5.55 11.49
C GLN A 120 14.28 5.07 10.76
N PHE A 121 13.95 3.80 10.95
CA PHE A 121 12.69 3.26 10.44
C PHE A 121 11.49 3.92 11.13
N SER A 122 10.49 4.27 10.34
CA SER A 122 9.21 4.80 10.82
C SER A 122 8.14 3.71 10.85
N LEU A 123 7.00 3.99 11.47
CA LEU A 123 5.83 3.09 11.44
C LEU A 123 5.38 2.72 10.02
N LEU A 124 5.68 3.56 9.02
CA LEU A 124 5.35 3.27 7.62
C LEU A 124 6.15 2.08 7.07
N HIS A 125 7.30 1.73 7.66
CA HIS A 125 8.06 0.55 7.28
C HIS A 125 7.36 -0.77 7.65
N LEU A 126 6.33 -0.74 8.52
CA LEU A 126 5.46 -1.89 8.75
C LEU A 126 4.69 -2.27 7.48
N PHE A 127 4.26 -1.28 6.67
CA PHE A 127 3.66 -1.55 5.36
C PHE A 127 4.66 -2.15 4.38
N THR A 128 5.93 -1.74 4.45
CA THR A 128 7.00 -2.37 3.67
C THR A 128 7.15 -3.83 4.04
N GLY A 129 7.27 -4.15 5.33
CA GLY A 129 7.32 -5.52 5.83
C GLY A 129 6.09 -6.35 5.42
N TRP A 130 4.90 -5.78 5.57
CA TRP A 130 3.65 -6.38 5.10
C TRP A 130 3.68 -6.70 3.61
N THR A 131 4.18 -5.77 2.79
CA THR A 131 4.29 -5.94 1.33
C THR A 131 5.31 -7.01 0.97
N LEU A 132 6.49 -7.00 1.60
CA LEU A 132 7.55 -7.98 1.36
C LEU A 132 7.12 -9.42 1.69
N ILE A 133 6.23 -9.60 2.66
CA ILE A 133 5.67 -10.92 3.00
C ILE A 133 4.44 -11.24 2.14
N GLY A 134 3.52 -10.29 2.00
CA GLY A 134 2.23 -10.48 1.32
C GLY A 134 2.37 -10.72 -0.17
N LEU A 135 3.34 -10.07 -0.82
CA LEU A 135 3.54 -10.19 -2.27
C LEU A 135 3.98 -11.61 -2.69
N PRO A 136 5.02 -12.23 -2.09
CA PRO A 136 5.34 -13.63 -2.35
C PRO A 136 4.17 -14.59 -2.05
N VAL A 137 3.46 -14.38 -0.95
CA VAL A 137 2.29 -15.19 -0.60
C VAL A 137 1.22 -15.12 -1.69
N ALA A 138 0.95 -13.92 -2.21
CA ALA A 138 -0.01 -13.72 -3.29
C ALA A 138 0.42 -14.40 -4.59
N VAL A 139 1.72 -14.32 -4.95
CA VAL A 139 2.28 -14.97 -6.15
C VAL A 139 2.23 -16.50 -6.02
N VAL A 140 2.64 -17.04 -4.88
CA VAL A 140 2.58 -18.49 -4.62
C VAL A 140 1.14 -19.00 -4.66
N ALA A 141 0.19 -18.25 -4.11
CA ALA A 141 -1.23 -18.60 -4.17
C ALA A 141 -1.75 -18.64 -5.62
N ALA A 142 -1.30 -17.72 -6.49
CA ALA A 142 -1.62 -17.75 -7.91
C ALA A 142 -1.03 -19.00 -8.61
N LYS A 143 0.26 -19.30 -8.36
CA LYS A 143 0.94 -20.48 -8.93
C LYS A 143 0.29 -21.79 -8.48
N ARG A 144 -0.24 -21.85 -7.26
CA ARG A 144 -0.94 -23.01 -6.69
C ARG A 144 -2.44 -23.04 -7.04
N HIS A 145 -2.90 -22.18 -7.97
CA HIS A 145 -4.30 -22.07 -8.38
C HIS A 145 -5.29 -21.81 -7.23
N SER A 146 -4.81 -21.29 -6.09
CA SER A 146 -5.66 -20.90 -4.94
C SER A 146 -6.21 -19.49 -5.15
N LEU A 147 -7.24 -19.38 -6.03
CA LEU A 147 -7.79 -18.10 -6.49
C LEU A 147 -8.30 -17.22 -5.35
N VAL A 148 -8.96 -17.83 -4.35
CA VAL A 148 -9.50 -17.10 -3.19
C VAL A 148 -8.35 -16.45 -2.36
N ARG A 149 -7.29 -17.22 -2.10
CA ARG A 149 -6.12 -16.72 -1.34
C ARG A 149 -5.37 -15.65 -2.13
N HIS A 150 -5.15 -15.90 -3.43
CA HIS A 150 -4.52 -14.91 -4.32
C HIS A 150 -5.30 -13.60 -4.34
N ARG A 151 -6.63 -13.65 -4.59
CA ARG A 151 -7.48 -12.46 -4.61
C ARG A 151 -7.44 -11.71 -3.28
N ARG A 152 -7.56 -12.41 -2.15
CA ARG A 152 -7.53 -11.78 -0.81
C ARG A 152 -6.20 -11.07 -0.55
N ALA A 153 -5.07 -11.72 -0.86
CA ALA A 153 -3.75 -11.14 -0.69
C ALA A 153 -3.52 -9.93 -1.60
N MET A 154 -3.90 -10.00 -2.89
CA MET A 154 -3.77 -8.88 -3.82
C MET A 154 -4.64 -7.68 -3.42
N MET A 155 -5.89 -7.92 -2.98
CA MET A 155 -6.74 -6.85 -2.47
C MET A 155 -6.17 -6.22 -1.19
N GLY A 156 -5.63 -7.02 -0.28
CA GLY A 156 -4.95 -6.54 0.92
C GLY A 156 -3.75 -5.65 0.59
N LEU A 157 -2.92 -6.06 -0.36
CA LEU A 157 -1.78 -5.26 -0.83
C LEU A 157 -2.23 -3.96 -1.52
N PHE A 158 -3.26 -4.02 -2.38
CA PHE A 158 -3.73 -2.84 -3.10
C PHE A 158 -4.39 -1.83 -2.16
N TYR A 159 -5.37 -2.25 -1.38
CA TYR A 159 -6.09 -1.33 -0.48
C TYR A 159 -5.25 -0.97 0.76
N GLY A 160 -4.68 -1.95 1.44
CA GLY A 160 -3.87 -1.74 2.63
C GLY A 160 -2.50 -1.14 2.33
N GLY A 161 -1.82 -1.64 1.30
CA GLY A 161 -0.48 -1.19 0.94
C GLY A 161 -0.47 0.15 0.20
N PHE A 162 -1.36 0.37 -0.78
CA PHE A 162 -1.30 1.54 -1.65
C PHE A 162 -2.30 2.64 -1.30
N LEU A 163 -3.60 2.32 -1.12
CA LEU A 163 -4.58 3.37 -0.89
C LEU A 163 -4.38 4.06 0.46
N ILE A 164 -4.13 3.29 1.53
CA ILE A 164 -3.90 3.86 2.85
C ILE A 164 -2.60 4.66 2.88
N ASN A 165 -1.49 4.11 2.35
CA ASN A 165 -0.22 4.83 2.27
C ASN A 165 -0.31 6.03 1.32
N GLY A 166 -1.05 5.93 0.23
CA GLY A 166 -1.33 7.06 -0.66
C GLY A 166 -2.00 8.20 0.10
N PHE A 167 -3.04 7.90 0.87
CA PHE A 167 -3.69 8.89 1.72
C PHE A 167 -2.71 9.53 2.72
N ILE A 168 -1.90 8.72 3.40
CA ILE A 168 -0.88 9.21 4.35
C ILE A 168 0.17 10.08 3.64
N ALA A 169 0.55 9.76 2.39
CA ALA A 169 1.54 10.51 1.64
C ALA A 169 1.07 11.94 1.27
N PHE A 170 -0.24 12.18 1.20
CA PHE A 170 -0.85 13.48 0.94
C PHE A 170 -1.24 14.25 2.21
N ILE A 171 -0.81 13.80 3.40
CA ILE A 171 -0.96 14.61 4.61
C ILE A 171 0.00 15.81 4.54
N PRO A 172 -0.41 17.04 4.96
CA PRO A 172 0.44 18.23 5.02
C PRO A 172 1.80 17.96 5.67
N GLY A 173 2.86 18.57 5.13
CA GLY A 173 4.24 18.34 5.56
C GLY A 173 4.91 17.10 4.94
N ARG A 174 4.20 16.33 4.11
CA ARG A 174 4.77 15.19 3.37
C ARG A 174 5.20 15.59 1.96
N THR A 175 6.13 14.83 1.38
CA THR A 175 6.67 15.10 0.04
C THR A 175 5.59 15.21 -1.03
N MET A 176 4.57 14.34 -1.01
CA MET A 176 3.48 14.39 -1.99
C MET A 176 2.60 15.61 -1.79
N TRP A 177 2.37 16.04 -0.54
CA TRP A 177 1.67 17.28 -0.26
C TRP A 177 2.43 18.47 -0.86
N ASN A 178 3.71 18.62 -0.53
CA ASN A 178 4.54 19.74 -1.00
C ASN A 178 4.69 19.77 -2.53
N LEU A 179 4.59 18.61 -3.18
CA LEU A 179 4.66 18.50 -4.64
C LEU A 179 3.45 19.11 -5.36
N PHE A 180 2.27 19.17 -4.70
CA PHE A 180 1.00 19.60 -5.32
C PHE A 180 0.32 20.76 -4.61
N PHE A 181 0.66 21.06 -3.36
CA PHE A 181 -0.02 22.03 -2.49
C PHE A 181 0.94 22.96 -1.71
N GLY A 182 2.24 22.79 -1.84
CA GLY A 182 3.27 23.53 -1.12
C GLY A 182 3.59 24.89 -1.69
#